data_b7b8c4a9eea11db5b93d4e42b803df4e
#
_entry.id   b7b8c4a9eea11db5b93d4e42b803df4e
#
_cell.length_a   1.000
_cell.length_b   1.000
_cell.length_c   1.000
_cell.angle_alpha   90.00
_cell.angle_beta   90.00
_cell.angle_gamma   90.00
#
_symmetry.space_group_name_H-M   'P 1'
#
loop_
_entity.id
_entity.type
_entity.pdbx_description
1 polymer ?
#
loop_
_entity_poly.entity_id
_entity_poly.type
_entity_poly.pdbx_seq_one_letter_code
_entity_poly.pdbx_strand_id
1 'polypeptide(L)' 'MYKRQPIIGTFYRKPSPDKPSFVEVGKSIVEGDVLCVIEAMKLFNEIESELSGKIVKILAEDQSPVEFDQPLFIIDPS' A
#
# COMPACT_ATOMS: atom_id res chain seq x y z
N MET A 1 -2.75 1.09 -13.45
CA MET A 1 -1.33 0.89 -13.07
C MET A 1 -1.23 0.11 -11.77
N TYR A 2 -0.21 -0.73 -11.70
CA TYR A 2 0.07 -1.48 -10.48
C TYR A 2 1.03 -0.70 -9.60
N LYS A 3 0.73 -0.57 -8.33
CA LYS A 3 1.70 -0.15 -7.34
C LYS A 3 2.38 -1.40 -6.80
N ARG A 4 3.67 -1.51 -7.03
CA ARG A 4 4.49 -2.64 -6.58
C ARG A 4 5.34 -2.20 -5.40
N GLN A 5 5.69 -3.16 -4.55
CA GLN A 5 6.45 -2.82 -3.36
C GLN A 5 7.94 -3.17 -3.55
N PRO A 6 8.86 -2.38 -2.95
CA PRO A 6 10.29 -2.52 -3.24
C PRO A 6 11.05 -3.48 -2.31
N ILE A 7 10.40 -4.02 -1.29
CA ILE A 7 11.08 -4.87 -0.29
C ILE A 7 10.21 -6.07 0.07
N ILE A 8 10.86 -7.12 0.57
CA ILE A 8 10.18 -8.28 1.13
C ILE A 8 9.79 -7.96 2.57
N GLY A 9 8.58 -8.31 2.96
CA GLY A 9 8.14 -8.07 4.33
C GLY A 9 6.69 -8.42 4.54
N THR A 10 6.11 -7.86 5.60
CA THR A 10 4.70 -8.05 5.93
C THR A 10 3.93 -6.78 5.59
N PHE A 11 2.82 -6.95 4.89
CA PHE A 11 1.99 -5.85 4.41
C PHE A 11 0.96 -5.48 5.47
N TYR A 12 0.89 -4.18 5.80
CA TYR A 12 -0.12 -3.64 6.71
C TYR A 12 -0.89 -2.53 6.01
N ARG A 13 -2.21 -2.63 6.04
CA ARG A 13 -3.09 -1.60 5.49
C ARG A 13 -3.33 -0.44 6.46
N LYS A 14 -2.98 -0.63 7.72
CA LYS A 14 -3.28 0.31 8.81
C LYS A 14 -2.01 0.71 9.53
N PRO A 15 -1.94 1.94 10.06
CA PRO A 15 -0.79 2.35 10.90
C PRO A 15 -0.72 1.59 12.21
N SER A 16 -1.88 1.14 12.73
CA SER A 16 -1.99 0.28 13.91
C SER A 16 -3.35 -0.40 13.90
N PRO A 17 -3.55 -1.48 14.69
CA PRO A 17 -4.81 -2.24 14.65
C PRO A 17 -6.07 -1.43 14.97
N ASP A 18 -5.94 -0.36 15.74
CA ASP A 18 -7.07 0.47 16.17
C ASP A 18 -7.28 1.70 15.29
N LYS A 19 -6.55 1.82 14.19
CA LYS A 19 -6.67 2.94 13.26
C LYS A 19 -7.31 2.49 11.96
N PRO A 20 -7.93 3.41 11.21
CA PRO A 20 -8.46 3.05 9.90
C PRO A 20 -7.34 2.76 8.90
N SER A 21 -7.67 2.03 7.85
CA SER A 21 -6.74 1.78 6.75
C SER A 21 -6.30 3.09 6.11
N PHE A 22 -5.07 3.13 5.60
CA PHE A 22 -4.57 4.30 4.90
C PHE A 22 -5.43 4.64 3.69
N VAL A 23 -5.83 3.63 2.91
CA VAL A 23 -6.67 3.81 1.74
C VAL A 23 -7.68 2.68 1.63
N GLU A 24 -8.79 2.95 0.93
CA GLU A 24 -9.80 1.97 0.59
C GLU A 24 -10.06 2.02 -0.91
N VAL A 25 -10.69 0.98 -1.43
CA VAL A 25 -11.10 0.97 -2.84
C VAL A 25 -12.04 2.16 -3.08
N GLY A 26 -11.76 2.91 -4.13
CA GLY A 26 -12.54 4.11 -4.48
C GLY A 26 -11.95 5.40 -3.96
N LYS A 27 -10.94 5.35 -3.11
CA LYS A 27 -10.32 6.56 -2.57
C LYS A 27 -9.47 7.25 -3.64
N SER A 28 -9.61 8.58 -3.74
CA SER A 28 -8.72 9.41 -4.55
C SER A 28 -7.45 9.67 -3.76
N ILE A 29 -6.31 9.52 -4.42
CA ILE A 29 -4.99 9.73 -3.82
C ILE A 29 -4.21 10.73 -4.65
N VAL A 30 -3.23 11.35 -4.00
CA VAL A 30 -2.27 12.23 -4.67
C VAL A 30 -0.86 11.73 -4.42
N GLU A 31 0.08 12.17 -5.24
CA GLU A 31 1.48 11.81 -5.08
C GLU A 31 1.94 12.13 -3.66
N GLY A 32 2.62 11.20 -3.01
CA GLY A 32 3.09 11.33 -1.64
C GLY A 32 2.17 10.76 -0.59
N ASP A 33 0.92 10.43 -0.93
CA ASP A 33 0.01 9.79 0.04
C ASP A 33 0.54 8.42 0.44
N VAL A 34 0.49 8.12 1.74
CA VAL A 34 0.87 6.80 2.24
C VAL A 34 -0.23 5.81 1.91
N LEU A 35 0.12 4.72 1.26
CA LEU A 35 -0.83 3.67 0.85
C LEU A 35 -0.85 2.50 1.81
N CYS A 36 0.30 2.16 2.38
CA CYS A 36 0.45 1.02 3.27
C CYS A 36 1.78 1.09 3.98
N VAL A 37 2.02 0.12 4.87
CA VAL A 37 3.30 -0.06 5.54
C VAL A 37 3.79 -1.47 5.26
N ILE A 38 5.08 -1.60 4.96
CA ILE A 38 5.74 -2.91 4.85
C ILE A 38 6.72 -3.01 6.02
N GLU A 39 6.52 -4.02 6.87
CA GLU A 39 7.45 -4.29 7.96
C GLU A 39 8.49 -5.31 7.51
N ALA A 40 9.75 -4.94 7.60
CA ALA A 40 10.88 -5.81 7.25
C ALA A 40 11.96 -5.61 8.29
N MET A 41 12.41 -6.71 8.90
CA MET A 41 13.49 -6.70 9.90
C MET A 41 13.23 -5.70 11.03
N LYS A 42 11.98 -5.67 11.54
CA LYS A 42 11.51 -4.78 12.61
C LYS A 42 11.51 -3.30 12.24
N LEU A 43 11.66 -2.99 10.96
CA LEU A 43 11.55 -1.63 10.45
C LEU A 43 10.23 -1.50 9.70
N PHE A 44 9.50 -0.44 9.97
CA PHE A 44 8.21 -0.16 9.33
C PHE A 44 8.43 0.88 8.24
N ASN A 45 8.25 0.47 6.99
CA ASN A 45 8.50 1.31 5.83
C ASN A 45 7.17 1.77 5.23
N GLU A 46 6.94 3.07 5.24
CA GLU A 46 5.75 3.64 4.60
C GLU A 46 5.93 3.63 3.09
N ILE A 47 4.93 3.12 2.39
CA ILE A 47 4.93 3.07 0.92
C ILE A 47 4.01 4.17 0.43
N GLU A 48 4.57 5.11 -0.31
CA GLU A 48 3.86 6.28 -0.81
C GLU A 48 3.48 6.12 -2.27
N SER A 49 2.41 6.79 -2.67
CA SER A 49 2.02 6.82 -4.06
C SER A 49 2.95 7.71 -4.86
N GLU A 50 3.33 7.26 -6.05
CA GLU A 50 4.16 8.03 -6.97
C GLU A 50 3.32 8.82 -7.97
N LEU A 51 1.99 8.70 -7.89
CA LEU A 51 1.10 9.37 -8.82
C LEU A 51 -0.22 9.71 -8.15
N SER A 52 -0.98 10.59 -8.79
CA SER A 52 -2.34 10.91 -8.37
C SER A 52 -3.31 10.03 -9.15
N GLY A 53 -4.40 9.62 -8.50
CA GLY A 53 -5.38 8.76 -9.14
C GLY A 53 -6.39 8.22 -8.13
N LYS A 54 -6.95 7.08 -8.46
CA LYS A 54 -7.98 6.44 -7.64
C LYS A 54 -7.62 4.98 -7.41
N ILE A 55 -7.78 4.51 -6.19
CA ILE A 55 -7.56 3.11 -5.86
C ILE A 55 -8.68 2.28 -6.47
N VAL A 56 -8.34 1.41 -7.40
CA VAL A 56 -9.31 0.53 -8.08
C VAL A 56 -9.42 -0.80 -7.36
N LYS A 57 -8.29 -1.33 -6.89
CA LYS A 57 -8.26 -2.64 -6.24
C LYS A 57 -7.07 -2.72 -5.30
N ILE A 58 -7.25 -3.46 -4.22
CA ILE A 58 -6.18 -3.77 -3.25
C ILE A 58 -5.91 -5.27 -3.39
N LEU A 59 -4.69 -5.61 -3.78
CA LEU A 59 -4.33 -6.97 -4.17
C LEU A 59 -3.74 -7.81 -3.04
N ALA A 60 -3.25 -7.18 -1.97
CA ALA A 60 -2.67 -7.89 -0.84
C ALA A 60 -3.59 -7.76 0.37
N GLU A 61 -3.59 -8.79 1.21
CA GLU A 61 -4.37 -8.80 2.44
C GLU A 61 -3.57 -8.20 3.58
N ASP A 62 -4.27 -7.55 4.51
CA ASP A 62 -3.68 -6.99 5.70
C ASP A 62 -2.95 -8.09 6.49
N GLN A 63 -1.74 -7.77 6.97
CA GLN A 63 -0.90 -8.67 7.76
C GLN A 63 -0.42 -9.91 7.00
N SER A 64 -0.39 -9.86 5.66
CA SER A 64 0.10 -10.96 4.85
C SER A 64 1.55 -10.74 4.43
N PRO A 65 2.30 -11.83 4.19
CA PRO A 65 3.66 -11.68 3.65
C PRO A 65 3.60 -11.25 2.19
N VAL A 66 4.52 -10.40 1.79
CA VAL A 66 4.63 -9.95 0.39
C VAL A 66 6.08 -10.05 -0.05
N GLU A 67 6.26 -10.31 -1.35
CA GLU A 67 7.57 -10.50 -1.93
C GLU A 67 8.01 -9.26 -2.70
N PHE A 68 9.29 -9.23 -3.05
CA PHE A 68 9.85 -8.14 -3.84
C PHE A 68 9.09 -7.98 -5.15
N ASP A 69 8.76 -6.75 -5.49
CA ASP A 69 8.08 -6.39 -6.73
C ASP A 69 6.66 -6.96 -6.87
N GLN A 70 6.08 -7.47 -5.78
CA GLN A 70 4.70 -7.96 -5.81
C GLN A 70 3.73 -6.79 -5.98
N PRO A 71 2.75 -6.88 -6.89
CA PRO A 71 1.75 -5.82 -7.02
C PRO A 71 0.84 -5.78 -5.80
N LEU A 72 0.64 -4.60 -5.25
CA LEU A 72 -0.18 -4.38 -4.04
C LEU A 72 -1.49 -3.69 -4.34
N PHE A 73 -1.48 -2.76 -5.29
CA PHE A 73 -2.65 -1.96 -5.63
C PHE A 73 -2.78 -1.80 -7.12
N ILE A 74 -4.02 -1.65 -7.58
CA ILE A 74 -4.29 -1.17 -8.93
C ILE A 74 -4.80 0.25 -8.78
N ILE A 75 -4.17 1.18 -9.48
CA ILE A 75 -4.48 2.61 -9.42
C ILE A 75 -4.87 3.08 -10.81
N ASP A 76 -6.00 3.77 -10.90
CA ASP A 76 -6.43 4.41 -12.14
C ASP A 76 -5.91 5.85 -12.12
N PRO A 77 -4.90 6.19 -12.95
CA PRO A 77 -4.34 7.53 -12.95
C PRO A 77 -5.36 8.54 -13.47
N SER A 78 -5.37 9.71 -12.88
CA SER A 78 -6.29 10.77 -13.30
C SER A 78 -5.53 11.95 -13.90
#